data_4974d4f54c35c5ac05f23e8149a9e6b1
#
_entry.id   4974d4f54c35c5ac05f23e8149a9e6b1
#
_cell.length_a   1.000
_cell.length_b   1.000
_cell.length_c   1.000
_cell.angle_alpha   90.00
_cell.angle_beta   90.00
_cell.angle_gamma   90.00
#
_symmetry.space_group_name_H-M   'P 1'
#
loop_
_entity.id
_entity.type
_entity.pdbx_description
1 polymer ?
#
loop_
_entity_poly.entity_id
_entity_poly.type
_entity_poly.pdbx_seq_one_letter_code
_entity_poly.pdbx_strand_id
1 'polypeptide(L)'
;MFDSLPVLPPDSILGLAAACRADPNPDKVDLTLGVYMDETGLCPVFEAVQQAQQALVSEERTKVYMPPQGDLDYLNGIRSLVFAKTGLTTLGDRTSAVQTPGGCGAVRLGAEVLYAAAPEATVWVSDPTWPVHIPLMGSVGLQFKSYRYYSSDMKGLDFEAMLADLESAKPGDVVLLHGCCHNPSGVDPTLEQWCVLADLMSERQLLPMIDFAYQGMGAGLDQDAAGIRAVLERVPEMIIAVSSSKNIGLYRERAGAVVFVGGDARAAEAMASQAVSAARRVYSMPPAHGALLAGRGLSSAQLRSSWEAELGQICERINGLRGQFQEALTTATGRDFGFIGTEHGMFSFLGL
;
A
#
# COMPACT_ATOMS: atom_id res chain seq x y z
N MET A 1 -29.17 11.49 -24.32
CA MET A 1 -27.88 11.85 -23.69
C MET A 1 -27.14 10.61 -23.18
N PHE A 2 -27.79 9.75 -22.39
CA PHE A 2 -27.10 8.57 -21.80
C PHE A 2 -27.15 7.32 -22.68
N ASP A 3 -27.97 7.32 -23.74
CA ASP A 3 -28.12 6.18 -24.67
C ASP A 3 -26.84 5.83 -25.42
N SER A 4 -25.89 6.79 -25.50
CA SER A 4 -24.57 6.60 -26.11
C SER A 4 -23.51 6.04 -25.18
N LEU A 5 -23.82 5.87 -23.87
CA LEU A 5 -22.85 5.34 -22.92
C LEU A 5 -22.73 3.81 -23.09
N PRO A 6 -21.51 3.28 -23.32
CA PRO A 6 -21.31 1.84 -23.33
C PRO A 6 -21.47 1.27 -21.92
N VAL A 7 -22.03 0.08 -21.83
CA VAL A 7 -21.94 -0.72 -20.59
C VAL A 7 -20.50 -1.22 -20.48
N LEU A 8 -19.81 -0.81 -19.41
CA LEU A 8 -18.44 -1.25 -19.16
C LEU A 8 -18.43 -2.70 -18.67
N PRO A 9 -17.38 -3.47 -19.02
CA PRO A 9 -17.20 -4.81 -18.46
C PRO A 9 -17.03 -4.73 -16.91
N PRO A 10 -17.38 -5.80 -16.17
CA PRO A 10 -17.08 -5.89 -14.76
C PRO A 10 -15.58 -5.72 -14.49
N ASP A 11 -15.25 -5.17 -13.32
CA ASP A 11 -13.86 -5.15 -12.83
C ASP A 11 -13.26 -6.57 -12.87
N SER A 12 -12.01 -6.70 -13.31
CA SER A 12 -11.38 -8.00 -13.56
C SER A 12 -11.27 -8.86 -12.28
N ILE A 13 -11.04 -8.24 -11.13
CA ILE A 13 -10.91 -8.95 -9.84
C ILE A 13 -12.29 -9.16 -9.20
N LEU A 14 -13.10 -8.11 -9.10
CA LEU A 14 -14.43 -8.18 -8.49
C LEU A 14 -15.39 -9.04 -9.32
N GLY A 15 -15.23 -9.06 -10.64
CA GLY A 15 -15.97 -9.93 -11.55
C GLY A 15 -15.68 -11.41 -11.29
N LEU A 16 -14.40 -11.78 -11.08
CA LEU A 16 -14.01 -13.15 -10.72
C LEU A 16 -14.56 -13.55 -9.36
N ALA A 17 -14.53 -12.67 -8.36
CA ALA A 17 -15.12 -12.93 -7.05
C ALA A 17 -16.65 -13.16 -7.14
N ALA A 18 -17.33 -12.42 -8.01
CA ALA A 18 -18.77 -12.64 -8.27
C ALA A 18 -19.02 -13.98 -8.95
N ALA A 19 -18.21 -14.34 -9.95
CA ALA A 19 -18.29 -15.64 -10.63
C ALA A 19 -18.02 -16.81 -9.67
N CYS A 20 -16.98 -16.70 -8.83
CA CYS A 20 -16.66 -17.70 -7.82
C CYS A 20 -17.82 -17.87 -6.81
N ARG A 21 -18.47 -16.79 -6.37
CA ARG A 21 -19.66 -16.91 -5.50
C ARG A 21 -20.83 -17.60 -6.18
N ALA A 22 -21.04 -17.37 -7.47
CA ALA A 22 -22.12 -17.97 -8.24
C ALA A 22 -21.86 -19.43 -8.63
N ASP A 23 -20.63 -19.91 -8.59
CA ASP A 23 -20.27 -21.29 -8.88
C ASP A 23 -20.88 -22.24 -7.83
N PRO A 24 -21.69 -23.25 -8.21
CA PRO A 24 -22.29 -24.19 -7.29
C PRO A 24 -21.33 -25.28 -6.77
N ASN A 25 -20.09 -25.35 -7.29
CA ASN A 25 -19.13 -26.37 -6.88
C ASN A 25 -18.82 -26.24 -5.35
N PRO A 26 -19.07 -27.26 -4.53
CA PRO A 26 -18.79 -27.22 -3.10
C PRO A 26 -17.28 -27.24 -2.77
N ASP A 27 -16.46 -27.76 -3.70
CA ASP A 27 -15.00 -27.90 -3.51
C ASP A 27 -14.23 -26.68 -4.03
N LYS A 28 -14.92 -25.61 -4.41
CA LYS A 28 -14.26 -24.38 -4.89
C LYS A 28 -13.46 -23.71 -3.79
N VAL A 29 -12.32 -23.13 -4.18
CA VAL A 29 -11.47 -22.29 -3.32
C VAL A 29 -11.45 -20.88 -3.89
N ASP A 30 -11.90 -19.89 -3.11
CA ASP A 30 -11.88 -18.49 -3.52
C ASP A 30 -10.53 -17.84 -3.21
N LEU A 31 -9.72 -17.63 -4.25
CA LEU A 31 -8.43 -16.94 -4.20
C LEU A 31 -8.48 -15.57 -4.91
N THR A 32 -9.66 -15.02 -5.14
CA THR A 32 -9.85 -13.82 -5.98
C THR A 32 -9.54 -12.52 -5.25
N LEU A 33 -9.68 -12.48 -3.93
CA LEU A 33 -9.51 -11.26 -3.13
C LEU A 33 -8.31 -11.35 -2.20
N GLY A 34 -7.46 -10.32 -2.23
CA GLY A 34 -6.36 -10.15 -1.29
C GLY A 34 -6.86 -9.73 0.11
N VAL A 35 -7.59 -10.61 0.78
CA VAL A 35 -8.10 -10.46 2.16
C VAL A 35 -7.58 -11.62 2.98
N TYR A 36 -7.01 -11.31 4.15
CA TYR A 36 -6.59 -12.36 5.08
C TYR A 36 -7.80 -13.12 5.62
N MET A 37 -7.70 -14.45 5.62
CA MET A 37 -8.68 -15.36 6.20
C MET A 37 -7.98 -16.27 7.22
N ASP A 38 -8.62 -16.47 8.38
CA ASP A 38 -8.17 -17.44 9.37
C ASP A 38 -8.47 -18.89 8.94
N GLU A 39 -8.22 -19.86 9.81
CA GLU A 39 -8.49 -21.29 9.56
C GLU A 39 -9.98 -21.63 9.46
N THR A 40 -10.85 -20.74 9.90
CA THR A 40 -12.31 -20.89 9.77
C THR A 40 -12.87 -20.26 8.50
N GLY A 41 -12.01 -19.59 7.72
CA GLY A 41 -12.40 -18.86 6.51
C GLY A 41 -13.01 -17.48 6.80
N LEU A 42 -12.83 -16.94 8.02
CA LEU A 42 -13.29 -15.61 8.39
C LEU A 42 -12.11 -14.62 8.36
N CYS A 43 -12.42 -13.37 8.02
CA CYS A 43 -11.52 -12.25 8.23
C CYS A 43 -11.70 -11.76 9.68
N PRO A 44 -10.76 -12.02 10.59
CA PRO A 44 -10.92 -11.66 11.99
C PRO A 44 -10.90 -10.14 12.18
N VAL A 45 -11.58 -9.66 13.21
CA VAL A 45 -11.46 -8.28 13.69
C VAL A 45 -10.43 -8.29 14.83
N PHE A 46 -9.36 -7.53 14.67
CA PHE A 46 -8.30 -7.42 15.68
C PHE A 46 -8.87 -7.03 17.05
N GLU A 47 -8.36 -7.63 18.12
CA GLU A 47 -8.78 -7.33 19.50
C GLU A 47 -8.62 -5.84 19.84
N ALA A 48 -7.53 -5.23 19.39
CA ALA A 48 -7.29 -3.80 19.56
C ALA A 48 -8.38 -2.95 18.86
N VAL A 49 -8.86 -3.39 17.70
CA VAL A 49 -9.95 -2.71 16.96
C VAL A 49 -11.28 -2.88 17.70
N GLN A 50 -11.56 -4.07 18.23
CA GLN A 50 -12.79 -4.34 19.00
C GLN A 50 -12.84 -3.46 20.26
N GLN A 51 -11.73 -3.38 21.03
CA GLN A 51 -11.64 -2.55 22.21
C GLN A 51 -11.74 -1.05 21.88
N ALA A 52 -11.09 -0.59 20.80
CA ALA A 52 -11.21 0.77 20.33
C ALA A 52 -12.65 1.12 19.95
N GLN A 53 -13.38 0.18 19.31
CA GLN A 53 -14.77 0.36 18.92
C GLN A 53 -15.69 0.48 20.16
N GLN A 54 -15.52 -0.38 21.15
CA GLN A 54 -16.30 -0.31 22.41
C GLN A 54 -16.09 1.01 23.14
N ALA A 55 -14.85 1.46 23.24
CA ALA A 55 -14.51 2.74 23.81
C ALA A 55 -15.14 3.91 23.01
N LEU A 56 -15.03 3.88 21.68
CA LEU A 56 -15.62 4.91 20.82
C LEU A 56 -17.13 5.01 21.00
N VAL A 57 -17.85 3.89 21.04
CA VAL A 57 -19.31 3.85 21.27
C VAL A 57 -19.69 4.53 22.59
N SER A 58 -18.89 4.35 23.63
CA SER A 58 -19.18 4.93 24.95
C SER A 58 -18.81 6.41 25.08
N GLU A 59 -17.80 6.86 24.36
CA GLU A 59 -17.20 8.20 24.50
C GLU A 59 -17.67 9.21 23.45
N GLU A 60 -18.00 8.76 22.24
CA GLU A 60 -18.36 9.64 21.15
C GLU A 60 -19.68 10.38 21.42
N ARG A 61 -19.64 11.70 21.36
CA ARG A 61 -20.80 12.57 21.65
C ARG A 61 -21.28 13.39 20.45
N THR A 62 -20.57 13.28 19.30
CA THR A 62 -20.89 14.09 18.13
C THR A 62 -20.56 13.32 16.84
N LYS A 63 -21.31 13.61 15.79
CA LYS A 63 -21.07 13.13 14.41
C LYS A 63 -20.76 14.32 13.47
N VAL A 64 -20.24 15.40 14.01
CA VAL A 64 -19.77 16.54 13.20
C VAL A 64 -18.64 16.09 12.28
N TYR A 65 -18.51 16.72 11.12
CA TYR A 65 -17.46 16.46 10.16
C TYR A 65 -16.07 16.51 10.79
N MET A 66 -15.21 15.57 10.40
CA MET A 66 -13.79 15.64 10.73
C MET A 66 -13.10 16.82 10.05
N PRO A 67 -11.96 17.29 10.59
CA PRO A 67 -11.11 18.21 9.84
C PRO A 67 -10.76 17.65 8.46
N PRO A 68 -10.63 18.49 7.42
CA PRO A 68 -10.30 18.03 6.08
C PRO A 68 -8.97 17.23 5.97
N GLN A 69 -8.04 17.51 6.86
CA GLN A 69 -6.77 16.77 6.96
C GLN A 69 -6.95 15.37 7.54
N GLY A 70 -7.96 15.17 8.41
CA GLY A 70 -8.25 13.90 9.06
C GLY A 70 -7.97 13.87 10.55
N ASP A 71 -7.96 12.68 11.14
CA ASP A 71 -7.69 12.41 12.54
C ASP A 71 -6.18 12.48 12.84
N LEU A 72 -5.79 13.29 13.82
CA LEU A 72 -4.37 13.53 14.13
C LEU A 72 -3.69 12.30 14.79
N ASP A 73 -4.40 11.57 15.64
CA ASP A 73 -3.85 10.38 16.30
C ASP A 73 -3.57 9.29 15.25
N TYR A 74 -4.50 9.12 14.31
CA TYR A 74 -4.32 8.24 13.17
C TYR A 74 -3.12 8.63 12.31
N LEU A 75 -3.03 9.89 11.89
CA LEU A 75 -1.96 10.38 11.02
C LEU A 75 -0.58 10.30 11.71
N ASN A 76 -0.50 10.62 12.98
CA ASN A 76 0.73 10.48 13.76
C ASN A 76 1.11 9.00 13.94
N GLY A 77 0.14 8.13 14.19
CA GLY A 77 0.33 6.68 14.25
C GLY A 77 0.90 6.13 12.94
N ILE A 78 0.31 6.47 11.79
CA ILE A 78 0.80 6.07 10.46
C ILE A 78 2.23 6.56 10.19
N ARG A 79 2.51 7.85 10.45
CA ARG A 79 3.88 8.39 10.29
C ARG A 79 4.88 7.64 11.16
N SER A 80 4.49 7.31 12.41
CA SER A 80 5.32 6.53 13.33
C SER A 80 5.60 5.12 12.82
N LEU A 81 4.64 4.46 12.16
CA LEU A 81 4.83 3.13 11.57
C LEU A 81 5.79 3.18 10.37
N VAL A 82 5.62 4.15 9.49
CA VAL A 82 6.44 4.28 8.27
C VAL A 82 7.89 4.63 8.61
N PHE A 83 8.10 5.68 9.41
CA PHE A 83 9.44 6.27 9.62
C PHE A 83 10.14 5.79 10.88
N ALA A 84 9.46 5.10 11.79
CA ALA A 84 9.88 4.88 13.16
C ALA A 84 10.16 6.21 13.91
N LYS A 85 10.43 6.14 15.20
CA LYS A 85 10.64 7.33 16.05
C LYS A 85 11.91 8.11 15.64
N THR A 86 12.96 7.40 15.31
CA THR A 86 14.24 8.01 14.88
C THR A 86 14.11 8.76 13.56
N GLY A 87 13.43 8.16 12.57
CA GLY A 87 13.16 8.81 11.28
C GLY A 87 12.31 10.07 11.42
N LEU A 88 11.25 10.03 12.25
CA LEU A 88 10.43 11.22 12.53
C LEU A 88 11.23 12.35 13.18
N THR A 89 12.16 12.04 14.09
CA THR A 89 13.01 13.05 14.72
C THR A 89 13.95 13.69 13.69
N THR A 90 14.49 12.90 12.77
CA THR A 90 15.37 13.38 11.70
C THR A 90 14.62 14.23 10.67
N LEU A 91 13.42 13.83 10.30
CA LEU A 91 12.58 14.54 9.32
C LEU A 91 12.02 15.86 9.88
N GLY A 92 11.72 15.91 11.19
CA GLY A 92 11.09 17.07 11.81
C GLY A 92 9.83 17.53 11.05
N ASP A 93 9.79 18.80 10.69
CA ASP A 93 8.65 19.41 9.99
C ASP A 93 8.64 19.16 8.47
N ARG A 94 9.61 18.40 7.94
CA ARG A 94 9.66 18.02 6.52
C ARG A 94 8.63 16.97 6.13
N THR A 95 7.83 16.48 7.06
CA THR A 95 6.82 15.45 6.78
C THR A 95 5.43 15.89 7.19
N SER A 96 4.48 15.65 6.31
CA SER A 96 3.06 15.90 6.53
C SER A 96 2.23 14.69 6.10
N ALA A 97 0.96 14.64 6.52
CA ALA A 97 0.07 13.56 6.13
C ALA A 97 -1.38 14.06 6.03
N VAL A 98 -2.16 13.42 5.14
CA VAL A 98 -3.59 13.66 4.96
C VAL A 98 -4.33 12.33 4.93
N GLN A 99 -5.37 12.20 5.74
CA GLN A 99 -6.22 11.02 5.79
C GLN A 99 -7.03 10.87 4.49
N THR A 100 -7.23 9.63 4.07
CA THR A 100 -7.90 9.31 2.81
C THR A 100 -8.88 8.13 2.96
N PRO A 101 -9.84 7.98 2.04
CA PRO A 101 -10.68 6.78 1.97
C PRO A 101 -9.87 5.55 1.50
N GLY A 102 -9.06 4.97 2.41
CA GLY A 102 -8.18 3.84 2.13
C GLY A 102 -7.00 4.19 1.22
N GLY A 103 -6.21 3.16 0.84
CA GLY A 103 -5.05 3.30 -0.03
C GLY A 103 -5.38 3.88 -1.41
N CYS A 104 -6.53 3.54 -2.00
CA CYS A 104 -6.97 4.14 -3.27
C CYS A 104 -7.07 5.67 -3.17
N GLY A 105 -7.64 6.18 -2.08
CA GLY A 105 -7.69 7.62 -1.82
C GLY A 105 -6.30 8.23 -1.65
N ALA A 106 -5.37 7.49 -1.02
CA ALA A 106 -3.98 7.93 -0.84
C ALA A 106 -3.23 8.03 -2.19
N VAL A 107 -3.31 6.99 -3.02
CA VAL A 107 -2.75 7.01 -4.38
C VAL A 107 -3.38 8.14 -5.20
N ARG A 108 -4.70 8.32 -5.12
CA ARG A 108 -5.39 9.40 -5.84
C ARG A 108 -4.93 10.78 -5.42
N LEU A 109 -4.87 11.07 -4.12
CA LEU A 109 -4.42 12.39 -3.65
C LEU A 109 -2.94 12.63 -3.94
N GLY A 110 -2.09 11.60 -3.85
CA GLY A 110 -0.70 11.67 -4.30
C GLY A 110 -0.62 12.06 -5.78
N ALA A 111 -1.43 11.44 -6.63
CA ALA A 111 -1.50 11.75 -8.06
C ALA A 111 -2.00 13.18 -8.35
N GLU A 112 -2.98 13.69 -7.59
CA GLU A 112 -3.46 15.07 -7.70
C GLU A 112 -2.35 16.09 -7.37
N VAL A 113 -1.56 15.81 -6.31
CA VAL A 113 -0.43 16.65 -5.92
C VAL A 113 0.69 16.58 -6.97
N LEU A 114 1.01 15.40 -7.47
CA LEU A 114 1.96 15.21 -8.57
C LEU A 114 1.56 15.99 -9.83
N TYR A 115 0.31 15.84 -10.25
CA TYR A 115 -0.17 16.54 -11.45
C TYR A 115 -0.16 18.06 -11.28
N ALA A 116 -0.49 18.55 -10.07
CA ALA A 116 -0.41 19.98 -9.79
C ALA A 116 1.03 20.53 -9.80
N ALA A 117 2.00 19.71 -9.40
CA ALA A 117 3.42 20.11 -9.35
C ALA A 117 4.14 19.89 -10.68
N ALA A 118 3.85 18.81 -11.39
CA ALA A 118 4.55 18.38 -12.60
C ALA A 118 3.61 17.64 -13.58
N PRO A 119 2.70 18.35 -14.28
CA PRO A 119 1.70 17.74 -15.14
C PRO A 119 2.30 16.94 -16.32
N GLU A 120 3.53 17.25 -16.72
CA GLU A 120 4.24 16.58 -17.82
C GLU A 120 5.10 15.38 -17.35
N ALA A 121 5.17 15.13 -16.04
CA ALA A 121 5.95 14.01 -15.51
C ALA A 121 5.37 12.67 -15.95
N THR A 122 6.25 11.74 -16.31
CA THR A 122 5.88 10.36 -16.58
C THR A 122 5.94 9.55 -15.28
N VAL A 123 4.89 8.78 -15.00
CA VAL A 123 4.88 7.83 -13.90
C VAL A 123 5.35 6.47 -14.41
N TRP A 124 6.46 6.00 -13.90
CA TRP A 124 7.00 4.67 -14.20
C TRP A 124 6.40 3.66 -13.23
N VAL A 125 5.76 2.62 -13.75
CA VAL A 125 5.08 1.58 -12.97
C VAL A 125 5.72 0.22 -13.25
N SER A 126 5.74 -0.66 -12.24
CA SER A 126 6.22 -2.04 -12.42
C SER A 126 5.36 -2.82 -13.43
N ASP A 127 5.97 -3.71 -14.17
CA ASP A 127 5.27 -4.69 -15.01
C ASP A 127 5.50 -6.10 -14.43
N PRO A 128 4.46 -6.71 -13.85
CA PRO A 128 3.12 -6.21 -13.61
C PRO A 128 3.04 -5.22 -12.42
N THR A 129 1.92 -4.53 -12.30
CA THR A 129 1.57 -3.69 -11.14
C THR A 129 0.12 -3.96 -10.71
N TRP A 130 -0.30 -3.44 -9.55
CA TRP A 130 -1.71 -3.48 -9.16
C TRP A 130 -2.59 -2.83 -10.23
N PRO A 131 -3.58 -3.54 -10.81
CA PRO A 131 -4.31 -3.10 -12.00
C PRO A 131 -5.00 -1.74 -11.87
N VAL A 132 -5.22 -1.26 -10.64
CA VAL A 132 -5.93 -0.01 -10.39
C VAL A 132 -4.99 1.22 -10.41
N HIS A 133 -3.67 1.05 -10.33
CA HIS A 133 -2.71 2.16 -10.34
C HIS A 133 -2.90 3.06 -11.56
N ILE A 134 -2.81 2.48 -12.77
CA ILE A 134 -2.89 3.25 -14.02
C ILE A 134 -4.24 3.96 -14.19
N PRO A 135 -5.42 3.30 -14.09
CA PRO A 135 -6.69 3.99 -14.24
C PRO A 135 -6.94 5.03 -13.15
N LEU A 136 -6.47 4.78 -11.90
CA LEU A 136 -6.67 5.69 -10.78
C LEU A 136 -5.87 6.99 -10.94
N MET A 137 -4.58 6.87 -11.27
CA MET A 137 -3.69 8.03 -11.45
C MET A 137 -3.89 8.67 -12.84
N GLY A 138 -4.17 7.87 -13.87
CA GLY A 138 -4.44 8.35 -15.23
C GLY A 138 -5.71 9.20 -15.33
N SER A 139 -6.69 8.95 -14.45
CA SER A 139 -7.89 9.80 -14.39
C SER A 139 -7.62 11.23 -13.92
N VAL A 140 -6.43 11.52 -13.40
CA VAL A 140 -5.93 12.88 -13.09
C VAL A 140 -5.29 13.55 -14.31
N GLY A 141 -4.81 12.76 -15.27
CA GLY A 141 -4.13 13.25 -16.48
C GLY A 141 -2.66 12.84 -16.57
N LEU A 142 -2.13 12.10 -15.60
CA LEU A 142 -0.75 11.63 -15.61
C LEU A 142 -0.49 10.62 -16.76
N GLN A 143 0.72 10.62 -17.28
CA GLN A 143 1.19 9.71 -18.32
C GLN A 143 2.00 8.58 -17.71
N PHE A 144 2.05 7.40 -18.37
CA PHE A 144 2.68 6.21 -17.82
C PHE A 144 3.67 5.58 -18.77
N LYS A 145 4.69 4.97 -18.17
CA LYS A 145 5.57 3.97 -18.77
C LYS A 145 5.73 2.80 -17.80
N SER A 146 6.00 1.60 -18.34
CA SER A 146 6.33 0.45 -17.50
C SER A 146 7.83 0.28 -17.40
N TYR A 147 8.31 -0.24 -16.26
CA TYR A 147 9.61 -0.85 -16.11
C TYR A 147 9.47 -2.34 -15.82
N ARG A 148 10.39 -3.16 -16.34
CA ARG A 148 10.41 -4.61 -16.10
C ARG A 148 10.62 -4.86 -14.62
N TYR A 149 9.85 -5.76 -14.07
CA TYR A 149 9.90 -6.09 -12.64
C TYR A 149 9.95 -7.60 -12.42
N TYR A 150 8.91 -8.34 -12.79
CA TYR A 150 8.86 -9.77 -12.62
C TYR A 150 9.26 -10.51 -13.90
N SER A 151 10.20 -11.44 -13.77
CA SER A 151 10.58 -12.37 -14.85
C SER A 151 10.00 -13.75 -14.59
N SER A 152 9.16 -14.24 -15.50
CA SER A 152 8.65 -15.63 -15.46
C SER A 152 9.74 -16.67 -15.65
N ASP A 153 10.81 -16.34 -16.38
CA ASP A 153 11.93 -17.26 -16.61
C ASP A 153 12.78 -17.40 -15.34
N MET A 154 13.04 -16.29 -14.64
CA MET A 154 13.77 -16.27 -13.37
C MET A 154 12.89 -16.65 -12.18
N LYS A 155 11.56 -16.59 -12.34
CA LYS A 155 10.56 -16.72 -11.27
C LYS A 155 10.84 -15.77 -10.10
N GLY A 156 11.15 -14.50 -10.42
CA GLY A 156 11.57 -13.52 -9.45
C GLY A 156 11.73 -12.11 -10.03
N LEU A 157 12.32 -11.22 -9.25
CA LEU A 157 12.63 -9.86 -9.65
C LEU A 157 13.75 -9.83 -10.71
N ASP A 158 13.48 -9.22 -11.86
CA ASP A 158 14.50 -8.87 -12.85
C ASP A 158 15.07 -7.48 -12.52
N PHE A 159 15.92 -7.45 -11.50
CA PHE A 159 16.43 -6.19 -10.96
C PHE A 159 17.31 -5.42 -11.94
N GLU A 160 18.14 -6.14 -12.73
CA GLU A 160 18.99 -5.50 -13.74
C GLU A 160 18.16 -4.85 -14.85
N ALA A 161 17.11 -5.54 -15.30
CA ALA A 161 16.20 -4.98 -16.29
C ALA A 161 15.40 -3.79 -15.75
N MET A 162 14.99 -3.84 -14.47
CA MET A 162 14.34 -2.73 -13.79
C MET A 162 15.25 -1.49 -13.78
N LEU A 163 16.51 -1.63 -13.38
CA LEU A 163 17.47 -0.52 -13.38
C LEU A 163 17.69 0.04 -14.79
N ALA A 164 17.92 -0.83 -15.78
CA ALA A 164 18.15 -0.42 -17.17
C ALA A 164 16.96 0.37 -17.76
N ASP A 165 15.72 -0.02 -17.42
CA ASP A 165 14.54 0.72 -17.86
C ASP A 165 14.46 2.10 -17.16
N LEU A 166 14.69 2.16 -15.84
CA LEU A 166 14.64 3.40 -15.06
C LEU A 166 15.79 4.36 -15.36
N GLU A 167 16.93 3.88 -15.87
CA GLU A 167 18.00 4.73 -16.40
C GLU A 167 17.52 5.62 -17.57
N SER A 168 16.47 5.22 -18.28
CA SER A 168 15.88 6.00 -19.36
C SER A 168 14.88 7.08 -18.89
N ALA A 169 14.53 7.10 -17.60
CA ALA A 169 13.64 8.08 -17.00
C ALA A 169 14.30 9.47 -16.98
N LYS A 170 13.47 10.51 -17.10
CA LYS A 170 13.94 11.90 -17.11
C LYS A 170 13.92 12.49 -15.71
N PRO A 171 14.78 13.47 -15.40
CA PRO A 171 14.66 14.24 -14.18
C PRO A 171 13.24 14.78 -13.97
N GLY A 172 12.69 14.55 -12.78
CA GLY A 172 11.31 14.91 -12.44
C GLY A 172 10.26 13.85 -12.79
N ASP A 173 10.62 12.76 -13.49
CA ASP A 173 9.74 11.61 -13.62
C ASP A 173 9.50 10.94 -12.26
N VAL A 174 8.40 10.20 -12.13
CA VAL A 174 7.97 9.55 -10.89
C VAL A 174 8.15 8.05 -11.01
N VAL A 175 8.73 7.41 -10.00
CA VAL A 175 8.80 5.95 -9.91
C VAL A 175 7.80 5.46 -8.88
N LEU A 176 6.74 4.78 -9.33
CA LEU A 176 5.77 4.13 -8.46
C LEU A 176 6.30 2.75 -8.04
N LEU A 177 6.50 2.59 -6.75
CA LEU A 177 7.03 1.38 -6.12
C LEU A 177 6.03 0.79 -5.14
N HIS A 178 6.08 -0.52 -4.94
CA HIS A 178 5.41 -1.16 -3.81
C HIS A 178 6.40 -1.23 -2.64
N GLY A 179 6.01 -0.73 -1.47
CA GLY A 179 6.92 -0.65 -0.31
C GLY A 179 7.28 -2.00 0.28
N CYS A 180 6.38 -2.98 0.18
CA CYS A 180 6.57 -4.40 0.50
C CYS A 180 5.41 -5.23 -0.07
N CYS A 181 5.58 -6.55 -0.10
CA CYS A 181 4.56 -7.52 -0.53
C CYS A 181 3.96 -7.15 -1.88
N HIS A 182 4.81 -7.01 -2.89
CA HIS A 182 4.46 -6.52 -4.22
C HIS A 182 3.21 -7.21 -4.78
N ASN A 183 2.23 -6.42 -5.14
CA ASN A 183 0.98 -6.90 -5.75
C ASN A 183 1.05 -6.73 -7.28
N PRO A 184 1.04 -7.84 -8.08
CA PRO A 184 0.57 -9.19 -7.71
C PRO A 184 1.67 -10.25 -7.52
N SER A 185 2.96 -9.93 -7.62
CA SER A 185 3.99 -10.97 -7.70
C SER A 185 4.43 -11.58 -6.35
N GLY A 186 4.26 -10.86 -5.25
CA GLY A 186 4.82 -11.26 -3.94
C GLY A 186 6.34 -11.08 -3.83
N VAL A 187 7.01 -10.68 -4.90
CA VAL A 187 8.48 -10.54 -4.95
C VAL A 187 8.89 -9.11 -4.61
N ASP A 188 9.74 -8.94 -3.61
CA ASP A 188 10.23 -7.64 -3.18
C ASP A 188 11.74 -7.50 -3.42
N PRO A 189 12.27 -6.28 -3.67
CA PRO A 189 13.71 -6.04 -3.69
C PRO A 189 14.33 -6.29 -2.31
N THR A 190 15.56 -6.79 -2.28
CA THR A 190 16.34 -6.87 -1.04
C THR A 190 16.70 -5.46 -0.54
N LEU A 191 17.16 -5.34 0.72
CA LEU A 191 17.58 -4.04 1.24
C LEU A 191 18.73 -3.43 0.45
N GLU A 192 19.67 -4.26 -0.02
CA GLU A 192 20.77 -3.85 -0.89
C GLU A 192 20.25 -3.31 -2.22
N GLN A 193 19.27 -4.00 -2.82
CA GLN A 193 18.63 -3.55 -4.06
C GLN A 193 17.85 -2.24 -3.85
N TRP A 194 17.18 -2.08 -2.70
CA TRP A 194 16.55 -0.81 -2.33
C TRP A 194 17.57 0.34 -2.25
N CYS A 195 18.76 0.09 -1.69
CA CYS A 195 19.82 1.08 -1.64
C CYS A 195 20.29 1.48 -3.06
N VAL A 196 20.55 0.50 -3.94
CA VAL A 196 20.95 0.75 -5.35
C VAL A 196 19.86 1.53 -6.10
N LEU A 197 18.60 1.14 -5.92
CA LEU A 197 17.46 1.83 -6.54
C LEU A 197 17.34 3.29 -6.03
N ALA A 198 17.58 3.50 -4.75
CA ALA A 198 17.55 4.83 -4.14
C ALA A 198 18.68 5.71 -4.66
N ASP A 199 19.88 5.17 -4.83
CA ASP A 199 21.02 5.86 -5.43
C ASP A 199 20.70 6.26 -6.88
N LEU A 200 20.16 5.34 -7.70
CA LEU A 200 19.70 5.63 -9.06
C LEU A 200 18.66 6.77 -9.08
N MET A 201 17.63 6.69 -8.22
CA MET A 201 16.59 7.73 -8.16
C MET A 201 17.17 9.09 -7.76
N SER A 202 18.12 9.12 -6.84
CA SER A 202 18.83 10.34 -6.44
C SER A 202 19.65 10.92 -7.58
N GLU A 203 20.49 10.11 -8.23
CA GLU A 203 21.34 10.51 -9.35
C GLU A 203 20.54 11.03 -10.55
N ARG A 204 19.41 10.37 -10.84
CA ARG A 204 18.52 10.72 -11.95
C ARG A 204 17.49 11.78 -11.60
N GLN A 205 17.45 12.23 -10.36
CA GLN A 205 16.47 13.21 -9.86
C GLN A 205 15.01 12.72 -10.07
N LEU A 206 14.74 11.44 -9.78
CA LEU A 206 13.41 10.84 -9.87
C LEU A 206 12.68 10.96 -8.54
N LEU A 207 11.37 11.16 -8.59
CA LEU A 207 10.53 11.24 -7.39
C LEU A 207 9.96 9.86 -7.05
N PRO A 208 10.29 9.25 -5.90
CA PRO A 208 9.62 8.04 -5.46
C PRO A 208 8.20 8.32 -5.00
N MET A 209 7.25 7.52 -5.52
CA MET A 209 5.90 7.36 -4.98
C MET A 209 5.74 5.91 -4.55
N ILE A 210 5.45 5.67 -3.29
CA ILE A 210 5.43 4.31 -2.73
C ILE A 210 4.01 3.94 -2.31
N ASP A 211 3.46 2.87 -2.89
CA ASP A 211 2.25 2.22 -2.37
C ASP A 211 2.63 1.27 -1.23
N PHE A 212 2.14 1.56 -0.03
CA PHE A 212 2.50 0.86 1.19
C PHE A 212 1.26 0.30 1.89
N ALA A 213 0.68 -0.73 1.27
CA ALA A 213 -0.59 -1.29 1.70
C ALA A 213 -0.45 -2.50 2.65
N TYR A 214 0.75 -3.09 2.80
CA TYR A 214 0.94 -4.40 3.43
C TYR A 214 1.95 -4.42 4.58
N GLN A 215 2.33 -3.27 5.14
CA GLN A 215 3.30 -3.20 6.24
C GLN A 215 2.93 -4.13 7.40
N GLY A 216 3.85 -4.98 7.81
CA GLY A 216 3.69 -5.99 8.86
C GLY A 216 3.21 -7.35 8.36
N MET A 217 2.99 -7.53 7.06
CA MET A 217 2.50 -8.80 6.48
C MET A 217 3.55 -9.56 5.66
N GLY A 218 4.73 -8.98 5.47
CA GLY A 218 5.86 -9.62 4.79
C GLY A 218 6.84 -10.26 5.76
N ALA A 219 7.68 -9.45 6.37
CA ALA A 219 8.72 -9.86 7.32
C ALA A 219 8.58 -9.18 8.69
N GLY A 220 7.60 -8.31 8.86
CA GLY A 220 7.34 -7.55 10.08
C GLY A 220 7.33 -6.05 9.86
N LEU A 221 6.82 -5.31 10.85
CA LEU A 221 6.57 -3.86 10.72
C LEU A 221 7.81 -3.06 10.35
N ASP A 222 8.95 -3.36 10.97
CA ASP A 222 10.19 -2.62 10.73
C ASP A 222 10.91 -3.06 9.47
N GLN A 223 10.93 -4.36 9.21
CA GLN A 223 11.57 -4.96 8.03
C GLN A 223 10.84 -4.51 6.74
N ASP A 224 9.52 -4.51 6.75
CA ASP A 224 8.71 -4.09 5.61
C ASP A 224 8.85 -2.60 5.28
N ALA A 225 9.24 -1.77 6.25
CA ALA A 225 9.50 -0.35 6.05
C ALA A 225 10.98 -0.03 5.75
N ALA A 226 11.88 -1.02 5.78
CA ALA A 226 13.32 -0.78 5.64
C ALA A 226 13.68 -0.20 4.27
N GLY A 227 13.04 -0.67 3.19
CA GLY A 227 13.24 -0.13 1.84
C GLY A 227 12.86 1.34 1.72
N ILE A 228 11.72 1.74 2.29
CA ILE A 228 11.29 3.14 2.32
C ILE A 228 12.29 4.01 3.05
N ARG A 229 12.81 3.52 4.18
CA ARG A 229 13.80 4.26 4.99
C ARG A 229 15.13 4.39 4.26
N ALA A 230 15.55 3.36 3.51
CA ALA A 230 16.76 3.42 2.68
C ALA A 230 16.64 4.46 1.55
N VAL A 231 15.46 4.56 0.93
CA VAL A 231 15.17 5.61 -0.06
C VAL A 231 15.20 6.99 0.59
N LEU A 232 14.61 7.13 1.77
CA LEU A 232 14.56 8.41 2.50
C LEU A 232 15.93 8.99 2.86
N GLU A 233 16.94 8.14 3.06
CA GLU A 233 18.31 8.57 3.34
C GLU A 233 19.00 9.22 2.12
N ARG A 234 18.52 8.98 0.91
CA ARG A 234 19.15 9.34 -0.35
C ARG A 234 18.37 10.34 -1.19
N VAL A 235 17.04 10.33 -1.06
CA VAL A 235 16.16 11.17 -1.88
C VAL A 235 15.48 12.22 -1.00
N PRO A 236 15.48 13.51 -1.40
CA PRO A 236 14.99 14.60 -0.56
C PRO A 236 13.47 14.64 -0.42
N GLU A 237 12.73 14.11 -1.38
CA GLU A 237 11.27 14.20 -1.46
C GLU A 237 10.65 12.83 -1.79
N MET A 238 9.47 12.56 -1.21
CA MET A 238 8.79 11.27 -1.39
C MET A 238 7.29 11.41 -1.14
N ILE A 239 6.49 10.61 -1.85
CA ILE A 239 5.07 10.42 -1.57
C ILE A 239 4.85 8.96 -1.16
N ILE A 240 4.12 8.74 -0.07
CA ILE A 240 3.81 7.38 0.41
C ILE A 240 2.30 7.25 0.57
N ALA A 241 1.69 6.32 -0.16
CA ALA A 241 0.28 5.98 -0.05
C ALA A 241 0.11 4.81 0.91
N VAL A 242 -0.47 5.04 2.08
CA VAL A 242 -0.63 4.04 3.14
C VAL A 242 -2.07 3.58 3.23
N SER A 243 -2.27 2.28 3.45
CA SER A 243 -3.58 1.68 3.68
C SER A 243 -3.61 0.93 5.01
N SER A 244 -4.66 1.16 5.80
CA SER A 244 -4.95 0.37 7.01
C SER A 244 -5.93 -0.79 6.75
N SER A 245 -6.20 -1.09 5.48
CA SER A 245 -7.13 -2.16 5.11
C SER A 245 -6.64 -3.53 5.56
N LYS A 246 -5.34 -3.82 5.40
CA LYS A 246 -4.77 -5.14 5.65
C LYS A 246 -4.19 -5.25 7.05
N ASN A 247 -3.20 -4.44 7.35
CA ASN A 247 -2.46 -4.54 8.62
C ASN A 247 -3.24 -4.16 9.88
N ILE A 248 -4.37 -3.44 9.75
CA ILE A 248 -5.30 -3.16 10.85
C ILE A 248 -6.65 -3.89 10.65
N GLY A 249 -6.81 -4.63 9.54
CA GLY A 249 -8.03 -5.39 9.23
C GLY A 249 -9.25 -4.52 8.91
N LEU A 250 -9.05 -3.25 8.57
CA LEU A 250 -10.13 -2.27 8.35
C LEU A 250 -10.55 -2.18 6.86
N TYR A 251 -10.70 -3.32 6.19
CA TYR A 251 -10.95 -3.39 4.74
C TYR A 251 -12.15 -2.55 4.28
N ARG A 252 -13.27 -2.62 4.99
CA ARG A 252 -14.52 -1.91 4.64
C ARG A 252 -14.64 -0.52 5.27
N GLU A 253 -13.82 -0.19 6.28
CA GLU A 253 -13.88 1.08 6.98
C GLU A 253 -13.18 2.21 6.20
N ARG A 254 -12.43 1.86 5.15
CA ARG A 254 -11.80 2.81 4.24
C ARG A 254 -10.87 3.80 4.95
N ALA A 255 -9.99 3.31 5.82
CA ALA A 255 -8.93 4.11 6.44
C ALA A 255 -7.62 4.00 5.65
N GLY A 256 -7.01 5.12 5.34
CA GLY A 256 -5.72 5.27 4.67
C GLY A 256 -5.17 6.67 4.85
N ALA A 257 -3.94 6.89 4.43
CA ALA A 257 -3.30 8.20 4.48
C ALA A 257 -2.31 8.37 3.33
N VAL A 258 -2.24 9.55 2.75
CA VAL A 258 -1.08 9.95 1.95
C VAL A 258 -0.11 10.70 2.87
N VAL A 259 1.15 10.27 2.85
CA VAL A 259 2.24 10.87 3.62
C VAL A 259 3.21 11.50 2.64
N PHE A 260 3.61 12.72 2.93
CA PHE A 260 4.54 13.50 2.13
C PHE A 260 5.84 13.73 2.90
N VAL A 261 6.95 13.61 2.21
CA VAL A 261 8.26 14.11 2.65
C VAL A 261 8.69 15.20 1.68
N GLY A 262 8.86 16.39 2.18
CA GLY A 262 9.32 17.56 1.40
C GLY A 262 10.80 17.78 1.54
N GLY A 263 11.38 18.52 0.60
CA GLY A 263 12.75 19.01 0.69
C GLY A 263 12.98 19.91 1.91
N ASP A 264 11.92 20.63 2.32
CA ASP A 264 11.84 21.43 3.54
C ASP A 264 10.42 21.42 4.14
N ALA A 265 10.21 22.09 5.26
CA ALA A 265 8.92 22.19 5.94
C ALA A 265 7.85 22.87 5.08
N ARG A 266 8.21 23.89 4.30
CA ARG A 266 7.29 24.60 3.40
C ARG A 266 6.80 23.68 2.28
N ALA A 267 7.67 22.86 1.70
CA ALA A 267 7.30 21.90 0.67
C ALA A 267 6.33 20.85 1.24
N ALA A 268 6.58 20.31 2.43
CA ALA A 268 5.71 19.36 3.10
C ALA A 268 4.31 19.96 3.41
N GLU A 269 4.26 21.20 3.87
CA GLU A 269 3.02 21.93 4.11
C GLU A 269 2.25 22.21 2.80
N ALA A 270 2.95 22.61 1.74
CA ALA A 270 2.35 22.86 0.43
C ALA A 270 1.73 21.60 -0.15
N MET A 271 2.43 20.45 -0.11
CA MET A 271 1.88 19.18 -0.56
C MET A 271 0.61 18.78 0.23
N ALA A 272 0.62 18.90 1.55
CA ALA A 272 -0.56 18.62 2.37
C ALA A 272 -1.73 19.56 2.03
N SER A 273 -1.46 20.84 1.85
CA SER A 273 -2.46 21.84 1.46
C SER A 273 -3.11 21.51 0.11
N GLN A 274 -2.31 21.14 -0.89
CA GLN A 274 -2.81 20.71 -2.21
C GLN A 274 -3.63 19.42 -2.10
N ALA A 275 -3.17 18.44 -1.30
CA ALA A 275 -3.90 17.21 -1.06
C ALA A 275 -5.27 17.46 -0.38
N VAL A 276 -5.33 18.34 0.62
CA VAL A 276 -6.59 18.76 1.27
C VAL A 276 -7.52 19.46 0.28
N SER A 277 -6.98 20.33 -0.59
CA SER A 277 -7.76 20.97 -1.66
C SER A 277 -8.30 19.95 -2.65
N ALA A 278 -7.52 18.95 -3.05
CA ALA A 278 -7.95 17.85 -3.90
C ALA A 278 -9.02 16.99 -3.21
N ALA A 279 -8.80 16.60 -1.95
CA ALA A 279 -9.77 15.86 -1.15
C ALA A 279 -11.13 16.57 -1.12
N ARG A 280 -11.13 17.91 -0.94
CA ARG A 280 -12.34 18.72 -0.94
C ARG A 280 -13.12 18.62 -2.25
N ARG A 281 -12.44 18.47 -3.38
CA ARG A 281 -13.08 18.32 -4.71
C ARG A 281 -13.56 16.88 -4.97
N VAL A 282 -12.90 15.86 -4.38
CA VAL A 282 -13.17 14.45 -4.69
C VAL A 282 -14.22 13.86 -3.73
N TYR A 283 -14.05 14.01 -2.42
CA TYR A 283 -14.93 13.41 -1.41
C TYR A 283 -15.25 14.32 -0.23
N SER A 284 -14.83 15.57 -0.27
CA SER A 284 -15.06 16.61 0.75
C SER A 284 -14.27 16.40 2.04
N MET A 285 -14.61 15.38 2.84
CA MET A 285 -13.98 15.01 4.11
C MET A 285 -13.74 13.50 4.13
N PRO A 286 -12.67 13.03 4.78
CA PRO A 286 -12.44 11.59 4.90
C PRO A 286 -13.46 10.93 5.83
N PRO A 287 -13.70 9.61 5.67
CA PRO A 287 -14.55 8.85 6.59
C PRO A 287 -13.89 8.75 7.98
N ALA A 288 -14.68 9.03 9.03
CA ALA A 288 -14.14 9.17 10.39
C ALA A 288 -13.88 7.82 11.07
N HIS A 289 -14.84 6.89 11.00
CA HIS A 289 -14.91 5.73 11.89
C HIS A 289 -13.63 4.89 11.89
N GLY A 290 -13.18 4.43 10.71
CA GLY A 290 -11.99 3.61 10.61
C GLY A 290 -10.72 4.29 11.10
N ALA A 291 -10.58 5.60 10.84
CA ALA A 291 -9.42 6.37 11.31
C ALA A 291 -9.43 6.54 12.84
N LEU A 292 -10.59 6.80 13.44
CA LEU A 292 -10.73 6.89 14.90
C LEU A 292 -10.38 5.56 15.59
N LEU A 293 -10.79 4.42 15.01
CA LEU A 293 -10.41 3.10 15.53
C LEU A 293 -8.91 2.85 15.42
N ALA A 294 -8.33 3.09 14.25
CA ALA A 294 -6.92 2.92 14.00
C ALA A 294 -6.06 3.89 14.82
N GLY A 295 -6.45 5.17 14.88
CA GLY A 295 -5.76 6.19 15.65
C GLY A 295 -5.70 5.84 17.14
N ARG A 296 -6.81 5.40 17.71
CA ARG A 296 -6.86 4.93 19.10
C ARG A 296 -6.00 3.68 19.31
N GLY A 297 -6.05 2.71 18.39
CA GLY A 297 -5.20 1.52 18.43
C GLY A 297 -3.71 1.85 18.39
N LEU A 298 -3.32 2.81 17.57
CA LEU A 298 -1.92 3.20 17.38
C LEU A 298 -1.38 4.16 18.45
N SER A 299 -2.24 5.00 19.05
CA SER A 299 -1.84 5.97 20.10
C SER A 299 -1.81 5.39 21.50
N SER A 300 -2.61 4.36 21.79
CA SER A 300 -2.60 3.65 23.07
C SER A 300 -1.49 2.60 23.10
N ALA A 301 -0.55 2.70 24.02
CA ALA A 301 0.55 1.74 24.15
C ALA A 301 0.06 0.29 24.34
N GLN A 302 -1.02 0.09 25.12
CA GLN A 302 -1.60 -1.22 25.37
C GLN A 302 -2.24 -1.80 24.10
N LEU A 303 -3.09 -1.02 23.42
CA LEU A 303 -3.78 -1.48 22.19
C LEU A 303 -2.79 -1.72 21.06
N ARG A 304 -1.78 -0.86 20.95
CA ARG A 304 -0.71 -1.01 19.98
C ARG A 304 0.06 -2.30 20.17
N SER A 305 0.46 -2.61 21.40
CA SER A 305 1.17 -3.86 21.72
C SER A 305 0.33 -5.10 21.41
N SER A 306 -0.98 -5.06 21.73
CA SER A 306 -1.92 -6.14 21.38
C SER A 306 -2.03 -6.32 19.87
N TRP A 307 -2.22 -5.23 19.13
CA TRP A 307 -2.29 -5.24 17.68
C TRP A 307 -0.99 -5.73 17.01
N GLU A 308 0.18 -5.28 17.49
CA GLU A 308 1.48 -5.71 16.96
C GLU A 308 1.66 -7.22 17.15
N ALA A 309 1.25 -7.76 18.30
CA ALA A 309 1.32 -9.20 18.57
C ALA A 309 0.39 -10.02 17.64
N GLU A 310 -0.86 -9.58 17.46
CA GLU A 310 -1.81 -10.24 16.55
C GLU A 310 -1.35 -10.18 15.08
N LEU A 311 -0.86 -9.02 14.64
CA LEU A 311 -0.32 -8.86 13.28
C LEU A 311 0.90 -9.76 13.06
N GLY A 312 1.77 -9.90 14.07
CA GLY A 312 2.90 -10.83 14.05
C GLY A 312 2.44 -12.28 13.82
N GLN A 313 1.41 -12.74 14.55
CA GLN A 313 0.83 -14.08 14.37
C GLN A 313 0.23 -14.27 12.96
N ILE A 314 -0.43 -13.24 12.43
CA ILE A 314 -0.95 -13.27 11.06
C ILE A 314 0.19 -13.40 10.03
N CYS A 315 1.26 -12.62 10.21
CA CYS A 315 2.45 -12.67 9.35
C CYS A 315 3.11 -14.06 9.39
N GLU A 316 3.32 -14.62 10.58
CA GLU A 316 3.86 -15.98 10.76
C GLU A 316 2.98 -17.03 10.10
N ARG A 317 1.64 -16.93 10.25
CA ARG A 317 0.71 -17.86 9.62
C ARG A 317 0.74 -17.77 8.10
N ILE A 318 0.77 -16.57 7.52
CA ILE A 318 0.86 -16.39 6.06
C ILE A 318 2.14 -17.06 5.53
N ASN A 319 3.29 -16.80 6.17
CA ASN A 319 4.56 -17.36 5.76
C ASN A 319 4.61 -18.89 5.96
N GLY A 320 4.02 -19.41 7.04
CA GLY A 320 3.89 -20.86 7.26
C GLY A 320 3.02 -21.55 6.20
N LEU A 321 1.88 -20.95 5.84
CA LEU A 321 1.01 -21.46 4.77
C LEU A 321 1.70 -21.43 3.40
N ARG A 322 2.51 -20.42 3.11
CA ARG A 322 3.30 -20.31 1.90
C ARG A 322 4.29 -21.48 1.78
N GLY A 323 5.01 -21.81 2.86
CA GLY A 323 5.90 -22.98 2.88
C GLY A 323 5.16 -24.30 2.66
N GLN A 324 4.03 -24.51 3.34
CA GLN A 324 3.20 -25.69 3.14
C GLN A 324 2.67 -25.80 1.70
N PHE A 325 2.26 -24.67 1.11
CA PHE A 325 1.77 -24.63 -0.26
C PHE A 325 2.86 -24.96 -1.27
N GLN A 326 4.07 -24.45 -1.09
CA GLN A 326 5.24 -24.79 -1.88
C GLN A 326 5.51 -26.30 -1.85
N GLU A 327 5.55 -26.90 -0.66
CA GLU A 327 5.79 -28.35 -0.50
C GLU A 327 4.69 -29.19 -1.14
N ALA A 328 3.42 -28.82 -0.95
CA ALA A 328 2.28 -29.51 -1.52
C ALA A 328 2.29 -29.47 -3.05
N LEU A 329 2.55 -28.31 -3.66
CA LEU A 329 2.64 -28.15 -5.11
C LEU A 329 3.81 -28.96 -5.69
N THR A 330 4.98 -28.91 -5.05
CA THR A 330 6.16 -29.66 -5.49
C THR A 330 5.88 -31.17 -5.45
N THR A 331 5.26 -31.65 -4.37
CA THR A 331 4.88 -33.06 -4.21
C THR A 331 3.85 -33.50 -5.24
N ALA A 332 2.79 -32.71 -5.44
CA ALA A 332 1.69 -33.06 -6.32
C ALA A 332 2.05 -33.03 -7.81
N THR A 333 2.98 -32.17 -8.21
CA THR A 333 3.28 -31.94 -9.63
C THR A 333 4.65 -32.45 -10.08
N GLY A 334 5.57 -32.72 -9.15
CA GLY A 334 6.95 -33.03 -9.43
C GLY A 334 7.78 -31.85 -9.99
N ARG A 335 7.20 -30.62 -10.00
CA ARG A 335 7.88 -29.39 -10.46
C ARG A 335 8.46 -28.64 -9.26
N ASP A 336 9.51 -27.86 -9.51
CA ASP A 336 10.09 -27.00 -8.49
C ASP A 336 9.28 -25.70 -8.30
N PHE A 337 8.80 -25.49 -7.09
CA PHE A 337 8.11 -24.28 -6.62
C PHE A 337 8.88 -23.57 -5.51
N GLY A 338 10.19 -23.79 -5.37
CA GLY A 338 11.05 -23.19 -4.35
C GLY A 338 10.97 -21.66 -4.31
N PHE A 339 10.74 -21.02 -5.46
CA PHE A 339 10.60 -19.57 -5.57
C PHE A 339 9.44 -18.99 -4.75
N ILE A 340 8.34 -19.74 -4.51
CA ILE A 340 7.22 -19.30 -3.68
C ILE A 340 7.69 -18.99 -2.26
N GLY A 341 8.66 -19.72 -1.74
CA GLY A 341 9.21 -19.52 -0.39
C GLY A 341 9.95 -18.20 -0.20
N THR A 342 10.35 -17.52 -1.28
CA THR A 342 11.03 -16.22 -1.25
C THR A 342 10.11 -15.03 -1.47
N GLU A 343 8.83 -15.28 -1.77
CA GLU A 343 7.81 -14.25 -1.93
C GLU A 343 7.22 -13.83 -0.60
N HIS A 344 6.65 -12.63 -0.52
CA HIS A 344 6.09 -12.03 0.68
C HIS A 344 4.62 -11.63 0.51
N GLY A 345 3.89 -11.59 1.65
CA GLY A 345 2.49 -11.16 1.66
C GLY A 345 1.51 -12.20 1.12
N MET A 346 0.40 -11.74 0.55
CA MET A 346 -0.75 -12.59 0.21
C MET A 346 -0.78 -13.06 -1.26
N PHE A 347 0.20 -12.69 -2.07
CA PHE A 347 0.20 -12.97 -3.51
C PHE A 347 1.37 -13.87 -3.89
N SER A 348 1.19 -14.60 -4.99
CA SER A 348 2.21 -15.42 -5.65
C SER A 348 1.89 -15.57 -7.13
N PHE A 349 2.92 -15.58 -7.97
CA PHE A 349 2.82 -15.97 -9.36
C PHE A 349 3.23 -17.43 -9.54
N LEU A 350 2.27 -18.32 -9.76
CA LEU A 350 2.51 -19.76 -9.77
C LEU A 350 3.03 -20.26 -11.12
N GLY A 351 2.75 -19.56 -12.22
CA GLY A 351 3.10 -20.01 -13.58
C GLY A 351 2.40 -21.34 -13.97
N LEU A 352 1.15 -21.52 -13.49
CA LEU A 352 0.31 -22.70 -13.77
C LEU A 352 -0.51 -22.48 -15.04
#